data_89f636560c88cd475161a2f258ddfb0a
#
_entry.id   89f636560c88cd475161a2f258ddfb0a
#
_cell.length_a   1.000
_cell.length_b   1.000
_cell.length_c   1.000
_cell.angle_alpha   90.00
_cell.angle_beta   90.00
_cell.angle_gamma   90.00
#
_symmetry.space_group_name_H-M   'P 1'
#
loop_
_entity.id
_entity.type
_entity.pdbx_description
1 polymer ?
#
loop_
_entity_poly.entity_id
_entity_poly.type
_entity_poly.pdbx_seq_one_letter_code
_entity_poly.pdbx_strand_id
1 'polypeptide(L)'
;SIDEDEEYIPPRANYPLVRVIEQGRYETMAMLRNGEQLMLNIIFPVMALIALRFTGLIDEYANSVGVSRMDAAVPGVLALCVISTALSGQGIATGFDRRYGVLRFLATTPLGRNGLIMGKCIAVLVVVAIQFTLVAVLGYGLGWRPDAIAVSRSIITMLMGAGAFTALGLLIAGTVRAEATLAIVNIAWVILAGAGGVVFPLKSFPDWYAGIVAWSPSAALGDALRGNFIQHQWLADPHWVLIVWTVVIGFVASRKFKWSD
;
A
#
# COMPACT_ATOMS: atom_id res chain seq x y z
N SER A 1 47.71 36.13 14.09
CA SER A 1 47.54 34.77 14.60
C SER A 1 46.06 34.39 14.39
N ILE A 2 45.84 33.61 13.36
CA ILE A 2 44.54 32.96 13.10
C ILE A 2 44.56 31.74 14.01
N ASP A 3 43.58 31.62 14.91
CA ASP A 3 43.40 30.42 15.71
C ASP A 3 43.05 29.25 14.79
N GLU A 4 44.04 28.41 14.52
CA GLU A 4 43.97 27.20 13.70
C GLU A 4 43.48 25.95 14.48
N ASP A 5 42.93 26.11 15.67
CA ASP A 5 42.51 24.99 16.53
C ASP A 5 40.99 24.89 16.74
N GLU A 6 40.19 25.22 15.74
CA GLU A 6 38.80 24.69 15.74
C GLU A 6 38.87 23.21 15.36
N GLU A 7 38.95 22.36 16.36
CA GLU A 7 38.84 20.91 16.21
C GLU A 7 37.53 20.59 15.49
N TYR A 8 37.61 20.23 14.20
CA TYR A 8 36.44 19.79 13.43
C TYR A 8 35.79 18.61 14.14
N ILE A 9 34.75 18.85 14.90
CA ILE A 9 33.90 17.81 15.49
C ILE A 9 32.93 17.36 14.38
N PRO A 10 33.12 16.16 13.79
CA PRO A 10 32.20 15.69 12.77
C PRO A 10 30.79 15.58 13.38
N PRO A 11 29.75 15.99 12.64
CA PRO A 11 28.39 15.88 13.13
C PRO A 11 28.10 14.44 13.52
N ARG A 12 27.76 14.22 14.78
CA ARG A 12 27.40 12.88 15.30
C ARG A 12 26.17 12.38 14.54
N ALA A 13 26.22 11.15 14.05
CA ALA A 13 25.06 10.50 13.47
C ALA A 13 23.90 10.52 14.47
N ASN A 14 22.73 10.94 14.04
CA ASN A 14 21.51 10.97 14.85
C ASN A 14 21.19 9.57 15.41
N TYR A 15 20.41 9.52 16.47
CA TYR A 15 19.90 8.26 17.02
C TYR A 15 19.18 7.43 15.96
N PRO A 16 19.22 6.08 16.04
CA PRO A 16 18.62 5.21 15.01
C PRO A 16 17.17 5.55 14.68
N LEU A 17 16.36 5.84 15.69
CA LEU A 17 14.96 6.22 15.50
C LEU A 17 14.80 7.54 14.71
N VAL A 18 15.63 8.54 15.00
CA VAL A 18 15.60 9.82 14.29
C VAL A 18 15.98 9.62 12.83
N ARG A 19 16.98 8.78 12.54
CA ARG A 19 17.36 8.46 11.15
C ARG A 19 16.23 7.80 10.37
N VAL A 20 15.50 6.89 10.98
CA VAL A 20 14.34 6.22 10.37
C VAL A 20 13.21 7.22 10.11
N ILE A 21 12.92 8.11 11.05
CA ILE A 21 11.88 9.14 10.89
C ILE A 21 12.26 10.12 9.78
N GLU A 22 13.49 10.59 9.74
CA GLU A 22 13.97 11.49 8.68
C GLU A 22 13.94 10.81 7.31
N GLN A 23 14.28 9.53 7.22
CA GLN A 23 14.14 8.75 5.98
C GLN A 23 12.67 8.61 5.59
N GLY A 24 11.79 8.32 6.55
CA GLY A 24 10.35 8.26 6.32
C GLY A 24 9.77 9.59 5.81
N ARG A 25 10.24 10.70 6.37
CA ARG A 25 9.89 12.05 5.91
C ARG A 25 10.37 12.30 4.47
N TYR A 26 11.61 11.96 4.17
CA TYR A 26 12.17 12.08 2.82
C TYR A 26 11.37 11.27 1.81
N GLU A 27 11.13 10.00 2.08
CA GLU A 27 10.36 9.10 1.21
C GLU A 27 8.91 9.60 1.03
N THR A 28 8.27 10.05 2.10
CA THR A 28 6.92 10.62 2.04
C THR A 28 6.87 11.86 1.14
N MET A 29 7.81 12.78 1.31
CA MET A 29 7.88 13.97 0.48
C MET A 29 8.20 13.64 -0.98
N ALA A 30 9.03 12.64 -1.24
CA ALA A 30 9.30 12.16 -2.58
C ALA A 30 8.03 11.62 -3.26
N MET A 31 7.21 10.84 -2.55
CA MET A 31 5.93 10.35 -3.04
C MET A 31 4.93 11.49 -3.31
N LEU A 32 4.81 12.43 -2.38
CA LEU A 32 3.87 13.56 -2.50
C LEU A 32 4.28 14.58 -3.57
N ARG A 33 5.55 14.68 -3.90
CA ARG A 33 6.07 15.55 -4.96
C ARG A 33 6.03 14.93 -6.35
N ASN A 34 5.88 13.62 -6.45
CA ASN A 34 5.70 12.94 -7.71
C ASN A 34 4.23 13.10 -8.18
N GLY A 35 3.97 14.13 -8.98
CA GLY A 35 2.61 14.47 -9.42
C GLY A 35 1.93 13.35 -10.20
N GLU A 36 2.65 12.64 -11.07
CA GLU A 36 2.12 11.50 -11.82
C GLU A 36 1.67 10.38 -10.88
N GLN A 37 2.53 9.98 -9.94
CA GLN A 37 2.24 8.94 -8.97
C GLN A 37 1.10 9.35 -8.02
N LEU A 38 1.07 10.60 -7.60
CA LEU A 38 0.02 11.15 -6.76
C LEU A 38 -1.33 11.14 -7.47
N MET A 39 -1.36 11.50 -8.76
CA MET A 39 -2.57 11.38 -9.58
C MET A 39 -3.08 9.94 -9.61
N LEU A 40 -2.22 8.97 -9.87
CA LEU A 40 -2.60 7.56 -9.91
C LEU A 40 -3.12 7.09 -8.54
N ASN A 41 -2.46 7.46 -7.47
CA ASN A 41 -2.79 7.03 -6.12
C ASN A 41 -4.06 7.70 -5.54
N ILE A 42 -4.42 8.88 -6.01
CA ILE A 42 -5.59 9.63 -5.52
C ILE A 42 -6.73 9.64 -6.52
N ILE A 43 -6.46 9.96 -7.78
CA ILE A 43 -7.54 10.16 -8.77
C ILE A 43 -8.21 8.83 -9.12
N PHE A 44 -7.47 7.75 -9.31
CA PHE A 44 -8.07 6.46 -9.65
C PHE A 44 -8.99 5.91 -8.56
N PRO A 45 -8.60 5.87 -7.27
CA PRO A 45 -9.53 5.47 -6.20
C PRO A 45 -10.76 6.37 -6.11
N VAL A 46 -10.59 7.67 -6.25
CA VAL A 46 -11.71 8.63 -6.23
C VAL A 46 -12.65 8.39 -7.40
N MET A 47 -12.11 8.21 -8.61
CA MET A 47 -12.91 7.88 -9.79
C MET A 47 -13.65 6.55 -9.63
N ALA A 48 -12.99 5.54 -9.07
CA ALA A 48 -13.62 4.25 -8.78
C ALA A 48 -14.80 4.41 -7.80
N LEU A 49 -14.61 5.20 -6.74
CA LEU A 49 -15.66 5.49 -5.77
C LEU A 49 -16.86 6.18 -6.43
N ILE A 50 -16.60 7.20 -7.23
CA ILE A 50 -17.63 7.95 -7.95
C ILE A 50 -18.34 7.03 -8.95
N ALA A 51 -17.60 6.26 -9.74
CA ALA A 51 -18.16 5.32 -10.71
C ALA A 51 -19.08 4.29 -10.02
N LEU A 52 -18.65 3.70 -8.92
CA LEU A 52 -19.45 2.73 -8.17
C LEU A 52 -20.70 3.38 -7.53
N ARG A 53 -20.63 4.64 -7.13
CA ARG A 53 -21.79 5.37 -6.58
C ARG A 53 -22.86 5.67 -7.63
N PHE A 54 -22.46 6.05 -8.81
CA PHE A 54 -23.37 6.56 -9.85
C PHE A 54 -23.69 5.54 -10.94
N THR A 55 -23.15 4.33 -10.87
CA THR A 55 -23.44 3.23 -11.80
C THR A 55 -24.04 2.04 -11.03
N GLY A 56 -24.66 1.12 -11.75
CA GLY A 56 -25.19 -0.12 -11.17
C GLY A 56 -24.15 -1.25 -11.02
N LEU A 57 -22.86 -0.98 -11.20
CA LEU A 57 -21.81 -2.01 -11.23
C LEU A 57 -21.70 -2.83 -9.95
N ILE A 58 -22.01 -2.25 -8.78
CA ILE A 58 -21.94 -2.92 -7.48
C ILE A 58 -23.30 -3.36 -6.95
N ASP A 59 -24.40 -3.08 -7.66
CA ASP A 59 -25.76 -3.28 -7.15
C ASP A 59 -26.09 -4.73 -6.84
N GLU A 60 -25.67 -5.66 -7.67
CA GLU A 60 -25.91 -7.08 -7.44
C GLU A 60 -25.31 -7.53 -6.10
N TYR A 61 -24.08 -7.13 -5.84
CA TYR A 61 -23.41 -7.42 -4.58
C TYR A 61 -24.06 -6.68 -3.40
N ALA A 62 -24.31 -5.38 -3.54
CA ALA A 62 -24.92 -4.56 -2.49
C ALA A 62 -26.28 -5.13 -2.07
N ASN A 63 -27.12 -5.53 -3.04
CA ASN A 63 -28.40 -6.15 -2.80
C ASN A 63 -28.27 -7.54 -2.15
N SER A 64 -27.28 -8.33 -2.55
CA SER A 64 -27.05 -9.68 -2.01
C SER A 64 -26.70 -9.68 -0.53
N VAL A 65 -26.07 -8.59 -0.04
CA VAL A 65 -25.65 -8.44 1.37
C VAL A 65 -26.51 -7.41 2.12
N GLY A 66 -27.47 -6.77 1.45
CA GLY A 66 -28.44 -5.86 2.07
C GLY A 66 -27.87 -4.52 2.53
N VAL A 67 -26.89 -3.97 1.80
CA VAL A 67 -26.25 -2.68 2.13
C VAL A 67 -26.39 -1.67 1.00
N SER A 68 -26.10 -0.40 1.28
CA SER A 68 -26.07 0.65 0.26
C SER A 68 -24.92 0.46 -0.74
N ARG A 69 -25.00 1.14 -1.89
CA ARG A 69 -23.89 1.17 -2.86
C ARG A 69 -22.57 1.62 -2.23
N MET A 70 -22.63 2.65 -1.38
CA MET A 70 -21.44 3.18 -0.73
C MET A 70 -20.83 2.21 0.28
N ASP A 71 -21.66 1.54 1.09
CA ASP A 71 -21.18 0.54 2.03
C ASP A 71 -20.55 -0.66 1.32
N ALA A 72 -21.07 -1.01 0.15
CA ALA A 72 -20.52 -2.08 -0.68
C ALA A 72 -19.22 -1.67 -1.40
N ALA A 73 -19.10 -0.40 -1.80
CA ALA A 73 -18.01 0.11 -2.64
C ALA A 73 -16.76 0.53 -1.84
N VAL A 74 -16.93 1.19 -0.70
CA VAL A 74 -15.82 1.79 0.05
C VAL A 74 -14.75 0.80 0.47
N PRO A 75 -15.05 -0.40 0.99
CA PRO A 75 -14.00 -1.36 1.36
C PRO A 75 -13.06 -1.71 0.20
N GLY A 76 -13.61 -1.95 -0.98
CA GLY A 76 -12.83 -2.25 -2.18
C GLY A 76 -11.98 -1.06 -2.63
N VAL A 77 -12.50 0.15 -2.56
CA VAL A 77 -11.74 1.36 -2.90
C VAL A 77 -10.60 1.61 -1.92
N LEU A 78 -10.79 1.36 -0.63
CA LEU A 78 -9.73 1.43 0.37
C LEU A 78 -8.63 0.39 0.12
N ALA A 79 -8.99 -0.83 -0.24
CA ALA A 79 -8.04 -1.84 -0.64
C ALA A 79 -7.25 -1.40 -1.88
N LEU A 80 -7.91 -0.80 -2.85
CA LEU A 80 -7.27 -0.25 -4.05
C LEU A 80 -6.25 0.85 -3.71
N CYS A 81 -6.55 1.71 -2.75
CA CYS A 81 -5.62 2.71 -2.24
C CYS A 81 -4.33 2.08 -1.69
N VAL A 82 -4.45 1.06 -0.88
CA VAL A 82 -3.29 0.34 -0.30
C VAL A 82 -2.45 -0.29 -1.40
N ILE A 83 -3.06 -0.98 -2.36
CA ILE A 83 -2.36 -1.62 -3.47
C ILE A 83 -1.65 -0.59 -4.34
N SER A 84 -2.31 0.52 -4.67
CA SER A 84 -1.72 1.59 -5.49
C SER A 84 -0.47 2.18 -4.84
N THR A 85 -0.53 2.46 -3.55
CA THR A 85 0.57 3.10 -2.82
C THR A 85 1.67 2.11 -2.47
N ALA A 86 1.32 0.96 -1.90
CA ALA A 86 2.30 0.01 -1.40
C ALA A 86 2.96 -0.82 -2.52
N LEU A 87 2.19 -1.32 -3.47
CA LEU A 87 2.73 -2.11 -4.58
C LEU A 87 3.31 -1.21 -5.68
N SER A 88 2.47 -0.39 -6.32
CA SER A 88 2.88 0.40 -7.47
C SER A 88 3.76 1.58 -7.04
N GLY A 89 3.34 2.36 -6.06
CA GLY A 89 4.07 3.54 -5.61
C GLY A 89 5.47 3.21 -5.12
N GLN A 90 5.60 2.31 -4.17
CA GLN A 90 6.91 1.91 -3.64
C GLN A 90 7.70 1.04 -4.60
N GLY A 91 7.07 0.18 -5.36
CA GLY A 91 7.74 -0.65 -6.35
C GLY A 91 8.43 0.21 -7.41
N ILE A 92 7.74 1.17 -7.99
CA ILE A 92 8.27 2.06 -9.02
C ILE A 92 9.36 2.97 -8.43
N ALA A 93 9.08 3.64 -7.31
CA ALA A 93 10.04 4.53 -6.66
C ALA A 93 11.34 3.81 -6.31
N THR A 94 11.25 2.62 -5.72
CA THR A 94 12.41 1.82 -5.34
C THR A 94 13.18 1.29 -6.54
N GLY A 95 12.49 0.88 -7.59
CA GLY A 95 13.13 0.45 -8.83
C GLY A 95 13.99 1.54 -9.47
N PHE A 96 13.47 2.76 -9.54
CA PHE A 96 14.22 3.92 -10.06
C PHE A 96 15.31 4.40 -9.10
N ASP A 97 15.07 4.38 -7.78
CA ASP A 97 16.11 4.67 -6.78
C ASP A 97 17.32 3.73 -6.94
N ARG A 98 17.06 2.45 -7.22
CA ARG A 98 18.12 1.47 -7.50
C ARG A 98 18.87 1.81 -8.78
N ARG A 99 18.13 2.09 -9.86
CA ARG A 99 18.72 2.44 -11.16
C ARG A 99 19.63 3.66 -11.10
N TYR A 100 19.20 4.70 -10.38
CA TYR A 100 19.96 5.96 -10.28
C TYR A 100 21.01 5.96 -9.17
N GLY A 101 21.25 4.84 -8.51
CA GLY A 101 22.29 4.68 -7.50
C GLY A 101 21.93 5.26 -6.12
N VAL A 102 20.70 5.72 -5.91
CA VAL A 102 20.24 6.27 -4.62
C VAL A 102 20.30 5.21 -3.53
N LEU A 103 19.87 3.98 -3.81
CA LEU A 103 19.94 2.89 -2.85
C LEU A 103 21.37 2.51 -2.50
N ARG A 104 22.26 2.50 -3.48
CA ARG A 104 23.68 2.24 -3.27
C ARG A 104 24.31 3.31 -2.38
N PHE A 105 23.96 4.57 -2.59
CA PHE A 105 24.40 5.66 -1.74
C PHE A 105 23.86 5.49 -0.32
N LEU A 106 22.58 5.22 -0.13
CA LEU A 106 21.96 5.03 1.17
C LEU A 106 22.52 3.82 1.93
N ALA A 107 22.94 2.77 1.23
CA ALA A 107 23.57 1.60 1.84
C ALA A 107 24.91 1.94 2.51
N THR A 108 25.59 3.01 2.11
CA THR A 108 26.85 3.49 2.73
C THR A 108 26.61 4.41 3.94
N THR A 109 25.37 4.82 4.17
CA THR A 109 25.00 5.70 5.28
C THR A 109 24.76 4.89 6.57
N PRO A 110 24.78 5.54 7.75
CA PRO A 110 24.44 4.88 9.03
C PRO A 110 23.01 4.35 9.11
N LEU A 111 22.13 4.71 8.17
CA LEU A 111 20.74 4.26 8.11
C LEU A 111 20.62 2.74 7.96
N GLY A 112 21.42 2.12 7.09
CA GLY A 112 21.39 0.69 6.80
C GLY A 112 20.14 0.23 6.05
N ARG A 113 20.07 -1.08 5.77
CA ARG A 113 18.94 -1.72 5.07
C ARG A 113 17.63 -1.60 5.84
N ASN A 114 17.66 -1.96 7.12
CA ASN A 114 16.47 -1.96 7.96
C ASN A 114 15.89 -0.55 8.11
N GLY A 115 16.75 0.45 8.29
CA GLY A 115 16.33 1.84 8.37
C GLY A 115 15.66 2.34 7.09
N LEU A 116 16.20 1.97 5.92
CA LEU A 116 15.60 2.30 4.63
C LEU A 116 14.23 1.66 4.45
N ILE A 117 14.09 0.37 4.73
CA ILE A 117 12.81 -0.36 4.63
C ILE A 117 11.78 0.24 5.58
N MET A 118 12.16 0.53 6.82
CA MET A 118 11.28 1.18 7.80
C MET A 118 10.85 2.58 7.34
N GLY A 119 11.76 3.37 6.77
CA GLY A 119 11.44 4.67 6.17
C GLY A 119 10.42 4.57 5.03
N LYS A 120 10.58 3.59 4.14
CA LYS A 120 9.63 3.30 3.07
C LYS A 120 8.25 2.87 3.61
N CYS A 121 8.22 2.05 4.64
CA CYS A 121 6.97 1.68 5.32
C CYS A 121 6.27 2.90 5.92
N ILE A 122 6.99 3.79 6.58
CA ILE A 122 6.43 5.04 7.11
C ILE A 122 5.79 5.87 5.99
N ALA A 123 6.46 6.04 4.86
CA ALA A 123 5.94 6.77 3.72
C ALA A 123 4.64 6.16 3.18
N VAL A 124 4.58 4.84 3.03
CA VAL A 124 3.37 4.12 2.61
C VAL A 124 2.23 4.38 3.60
N LEU A 125 2.48 4.26 4.89
CA LEU A 125 1.46 4.46 5.93
C LEU A 125 0.93 5.89 5.95
N VAL A 126 1.78 6.88 5.78
CA VAL A 126 1.36 8.30 5.72
C VAL A 126 0.49 8.56 4.49
N VAL A 127 0.91 8.10 3.31
CA VAL A 127 0.14 8.29 2.08
C VAL A 127 -1.19 7.53 2.12
N VAL A 128 -1.20 6.31 2.63
CA VAL A 128 -2.43 5.53 2.84
C VAL A 128 -3.36 6.23 3.83
N ALA A 129 -2.84 6.82 4.89
CA ALA A 129 -3.65 7.60 5.84
C ALA A 129 -4.30 8.83 5.17
N ILE A 130 -3.57 9.52 4.30
CA ILE A 130 -4.11 10.63 3.49
C ILE A 130 -5.22 10.13 2.56
N GLN A 131 -4.99 9.02 1.87
CA GLN A 131 -5.98 8.41 0.98
C GLN A 131 -7.22 7.95 1.74
N PHE A 132 -7.04 7.30 2.90
CA PHE A 132 -8.16 6.90 3.76
C PHE A 132 -9.01 8.10 4.16
N THR A 133 -8.37 9.17 4.61
CA THR A 133 -9.06 10.40 5.01
C THR A 133 -9.85 11.00 3.84
N LEU A 134 -9.25 11.05 2.66
CA LEU A 134 -9.90 11.56 1.45
C LEU A 134 -11.11 10.71 1.06
N VAL A 135 -10.96 9.40 1.02
CA VAL A 135 -12.05 8.47 0.70
C VAL A 135 -13.15 8.53 1.76
N ALA A 136 -12.79 8.66 3.04
CA ALA A 136 -13.74 8.79 4.14
C ALA A 136 -14.57 10.08 4.03
N VAL A 137 -13.92 11.20 3.75
CA VAL A 137 -14.61 12.50 3.58
C VAL A 137 -15.55 12.47 2.38
N LEU A 138 -15.08 12.02 1.23
CA LEU A 138 -15.90 11.88 0.03
C LEU A 138 -17.02 10.86 0.21
N GLY A 139 -16.71 9.72 0.79
CA GLY A 139 -17.68 8.67 1.09
C GLY A 139 -18.79 9.17 2.03
N TYR A 140 -18.41 9.90 3.07
CA TYR A 140 -19.37 10.50 3.99
C TYR A 140 -20.31 11.49 3.27
N GLY A 141 -19.76 12.33 2.38
CA GLY A 141 -20.54 13.22 1.53
C GLY A 141 -21.48 12.49 0.58
N LEU A 142 -21.11 11.29 0.15
CA LEU A 142 -21.91 10.44 -0.75
C LEU A 142 -22.85 9.46 -0.02
N GLY A 143 -22.92 9.53 1.30
CA GLY A 143 -23.85 8.73 2.10
C GLY A 143 -23.26 7.55 2.87
N TRP A 144 -21.94 7.40 2.87
CA TRP A 144 -21.27 6.38 3.69
C TRP A 144 -21.28 6.74 5.17
N ARG A 145 -21.64 5.80 6.02
CA ARG A 145 -21.77 6.00 7.47
C ARG A 145 -21.17 4.82 8.23
N PRO A 146 -19.83 4.75 8.32
CA PRO A 146 -19.14 3.68 9.05
C PRO A 146 -19.29 3.86 10.55
N ASP A 147 -19.27 2.76 11.29
CA ASP A 147 -19.12 2.80 12.74
C ASP A 147 -17.64 2.92 13.15
N ALA A 148 -17.40 3.44 14.37
CA ALA A 148 -16.06 3.69 14.86
C ALA A 148 -15.24 2.40 15.08
N ILE A 149 -15.89 1.29 15.40
CA ILE A 149 -15.23 -0.01 15.59
C ILE A 149 -14.74 -0.54 14.24
N ALA A 150 -15.59 -0.47 13.21
CA ALA A 150 -15.21 -0.86 11.87
C ALA A 150 -14.02 -0.02 11.35
N VAL A 151 -14.01 1.28 11.58
CA VAL A 151 -12.90 2.17 11.23
C VAL A 151 -11.61 1.74 11.94
N SER A 152 -11.65 1.53 13.25
CA SER A 152 -10.45 1.14 14.01
C SER A 152 -9.89 -0.22 13.58
N ARG A 153 -10.74 -1.20 13.34
CA ARG A 153 -10.33 -2.51 12.78
C ARG A 153 -9.71 -2.35 11.39
N SER A 154 -10.30 -1.52 10.56
CA SER A 154 -9.84 -1.30 9.18
C SER A 154 -8.50 -0.59 9.11
N ILE A 155 -8.16 0.27 10.06
CA ILE A 155 -6.80 0.82 10.19
C ILE A 155 -5.79 -0.32 10.35
N ILE A 156 -6.03 -1.26 11.25
CA ILE A 156 -5.16 -2.42 11.47
C ILE A 156 -5.09 -3.28 10.19
N THR A 157 -6.21 -3.56 9.56
CA THR A 157 -6.26 -4.33 8.32
C THR A 157 -5.46 -3.65 7.19
N MET A 158 -5.57 -2.34 7.04
CA MET A 158 -4.83 -1.59 6.04
C MET A 158 -3.32 -1.57 6.31
N LEU A 159 -2.90 -1.53 7.59
CA LEU A 159 -1.49 -1.69 7.97
C LEU A 159 -0.96 -3.06 7.56
N MET A 160 -1.72 -4.11 7.78
CA MET A 160 -1.34 -5.47 7.36
C MET A 160 -1.28 -5.61 5.84
N GLY A 161 -2.24 -5.05 5.13
CA GLY A 161 -2.23 -5.00 3.67
C GLY A 161 -1.06 -4.19 3.11
N ALA A 162 -0.77 -3.05 3.70
CA ALA A 162 0.40 -2.24 3.36
C ALA A 162 1.71 -3.02 3.52
N GLY A 163 1.84 -3.81 4.58
CA GLY A 163 2.99 -4.69 4.79
C GLY A 163 3.17 -5.71 3.66
N ALA A 164 2.11 -6.43 3.30
CA ALA A 164 2.14 -7.45 2.25
C ALA A 164 2.48 -6.85 0.87
N PHE A 165 1.83 -5.76 0.48
CA PHE A 165 2.04 -5.14 -0.83
C PHE A 165 3.34 -4.34 -0.91
N THR A 166 3.81 -3.75 0.17
CA THR A 166 5.16 -3.15 0.22
C THR A 166 6.23 -4.23 0.03
N ALA A 167 6.10 -5.37 0.69
CA ALA A 167 7.01 -6.49 0.51
C ALA A 167 7.04 -6.99 -0.95
N LEU A 168 5.88 -7.12 -1.60
CA LEU A 168 5.79 -7.46 -3.01
C LEU A 168 6.43 -6.41 -3.91
N GLY A 169 6.14 -5.15 -3.70
CA GLY A 169 6.72 -4.04 -4.45
C GLY A 169 8.24 -4.00 -4.34
N LEU A 170 8.77 -4.17 -3.14
CA LEU A 170 10.21 -4.22 -2.88
C LEU A 170 10.88 -5.47 -3.49
N LEU A 171 10.22 -6.63 -3.45
CA LEU A 171 10.72 -7.83 -4.09
C LEU A 171 10.87 -7.63 -5.60
N ILE A 172 9.86 -7.10 -6.26
CA ILE A 172 9.90 -6.83 -7.69
C ILE A 172 10.98 -5.79 -8.00
N ALA A 173 10.97 -4.67 -7.32
CA ALA A 173 11.94 -3.58 -7.51
C ALA A 173 13.37 -3.99 -7.23
N GLY A 174 13.60 -4.91 -6.31
CA GLY A 174 14.92 -5.42 -5.93
C GLY A 174 15.46 -6.56 -6.80
N THR A 175 14.65 -7.10 -7.70
CA THR A 175 15.03 -8.29 -8.50
C THR A 175 15.05 -8.05 -10.00
N VAL A 176 14.24 -7.13 -10.51
CA VAL A 176 14.19 -6.78 -11.93
C VAL A 176 14.55 -5.31 -12.13
N ARG A 177 14.95 -4.94 -13.34
CA ARG A 177 15.30 -3.55 -13.66
C ARG A 177 14.09 -2.61 -13.56
N ALA A 178 14.36 -1.31 -13.46
CA ALA A 178 13.33 -0.29 -13.21
C ALA A 178 12.19 -0.29 -14.24
N GLU A 179 12.51 -0.42 -15.53
CA GLU A 179 11.51 -0.46 -16.60
C GLU A 179 10.62 -1.70 -16.52
N ALA A 180 11.20 -2.85 -16.20
CA ALA A 180 10.46 -4.08 -15.98
C ALA A 180 9.60 -3.98 -14.72
N THR A 181 10.09 -3.37 -13.65
CA THR A 181 9.33 -3.09 -12.43
C THR A 181 8.11 -2.25 -12.76
N LEU A 182 8.27 -1.15 -13.49
CA LEU A 182 7.18 -0.28 -13.92
C LEU A 182 6.09 -1.07 -14.67
N ALA A 183 6.48 -1.89 -15.63
CA ALA A 183 5.55 -2.70 -16.41
C ALA A 183 4.83 -3.74 -15.54
N ILE A 184 5.57 -4.49 -14.72
CA ILE A 184 5.02 -5.57 -13.89
C ILE A 184 4.03 -5.02 -12.86
N VAL A 185 4.38 -3.95 -12.12
CA VAL A 185 3.50 -3.42 -11.07
C VAL A 185 2.25 -2.77 -11.66
N ASN A 186 2.35 -2.12 -12.81
CA ASN A 186 1.19 -1.53 -13.47
C ASN A 186 0.22 -2.60 -14.02
N ILE A 187 0.75 -3.65 -14.65
CA ILE A 187 -0.07 -4.77 -15.11
C ILE A 187 -0.69 -5.50 -13.91
N ALA A 188 0.09 -5.77 -12.88
CA ALA A 188 -0.39 -6.41 -11.66
C ALA A 188 -1.49 -5.58 -11.00
N TRP A 189 -1.34 -4.27 -10.92
CA TRP A 189 -2.34 -3.38 -10.36
C TRP A 189 -3.68 -3.49 -11.12
N VAL A 190 -3.66 -3.44 -12.45
CA VAL A 190 -4.86 -3.56 -13.27
C VAL A 190 -5.55 -4.90 -13.07
N ILE A 191 -4.79 -5.99 -13.08
CA ILE A 191 -5.33 -7.35 -12.89
C ILE A 191 -5.91 -7.50 -11.49
N LEU A 192 -5.21 -7.05 -10.45
CA LEU A 192 -5.66 -7.16 -9.07
C LEU A 192 -6.89 -6.27 -8.81
N ALA A 193 -6.93 -5.07 -9.37
CA ALA A 193 -8.08 -4.18 -9.24
C ALA A 193 -9.34 -4.77 -9.86
N GLY A 194 -9.24 -5.34 -11.05
CA GLY A 194 -10.39 -5.90 -11.78
C GLY A 194 -10.76 -7.32 -11.38
N ALA A 195 -9.76 -8.18 -11.17
CA ALA A 195 -9.94 -9.62 -11.02
C ALA A 195 -9.41 -10.20 -9.70
N GLY A 196 -8.82 -9.38 -8.84
CA GLY A 196 -8.19 -9.80 -7.60
C GLY A 196 -9.07 -9.78 -6.35
N GLY A 197 -10.39 -9.62 -6.48
CA GLY A 197 -11.29 -9.54 -5.34
C GLY A 197 -11.23 -8.21 -4.61
N VAL A 198 -10.76 -7.15 -5.25
CA VAL A 198 -10.57 -5.81 -4.67
C VAL A 198 -11.82 -4.96 -4.88
N VAL A 199 -12.04 -4.43 -6.08
CA VAL A 199 -13.22 -3.62 -6.41
C VAL A 199 -14.48 -4.47 -6.38
N PHE A 200 -14.43 -5.63 -7.00
CA PHE A 200 -15.50 -6.62 -6.99
C PHE A 200 -15.15 -7.76 -6.03
N PRO A 201 -16.05 -8.12 -5.09
CA PRO A 201 -15.82 -9.22 -4.16
C PRO A 201 -15.79 -10.57 -4.87
N LEU A 202 -15.17 -11.58 -4.25
CA LEU A 202 -15.05 -12.92 -4.82
C LEU A 202 -16.39 -13.58 -5.14
N LYS A 203 -17.47 -13.21 -4.45
CA LYS A 203 -18.83 -13.68 -4.75
C LYS A 203 -19.32 -13.32 -6.15
N SER A 204 -18.71 -12.33 -6.79
CA SER A 204 -19.03 -11.92 -8.16
C SER A 204 -18.36 -12.78 -9.21
N PHE A 205 -17.52 -13.74 -8.82
CA PHE A 205 -16.76 -14.63 -9.71
C PHE A 205 -17.20 -16.08 -9.54
N PRO A 206 -16.92 -16.98 -10.51
CA PRO A 206 -17.16 -18.40 -10.38
C PRO A 206 -16.44 -19.01 -9.17
N ASP A 207 -17.05 -20.02 -8.54
CA ASP A 207 -16.53 -20.63 -7.31
C ASP A 207 -15.11 -21.17 -7.43
N TRP A 208 -14.77 -21.80 -8.56
CA TRP A 208 -13.42 -22.30 -8.81
C TRP A 208 -12.37 -21.19 -8.82
N TYR A 209 -12.72 -20.06 -9.41
CA TYR A 209 -11.85 -18.87 -9.46
C TYR A 209 -11.72 -18.23 -8.09
N ALA A 210 -12.86 -18.02 -7.40
CA ALA A 210 -12.90 -17.46 -6.06
C ALA A 210 -12.07 -18.28 -5.05
N GLY A 211 -12.14 -19.61 -5.15
CA GLY A 211 -11.37 -20.50 -4.29
C GLY A 211 -9.86 -20.34 -4.43
N ILE A 212 -9.37 -20.09 -5.63
CA ILE A 212 -7.95 -19.86 -5.90
C ILE A 212 -7.54 -18.47 -5.46
N VAL A 213 -8.29 -17.45 -5.86
CA VAL A 213 -7.96 -16.03 -5.64
C VAL A 213 -8.10 -15.64 -4.17
N ALA A 214 -8.90 -16.36 -3.37
CA ALA A 214 -9.00 -16.15 -1.93
C ALA A 214 -7.66 -16.19 -1.19
N TRP A 215 -6.67 -16.90 -1.71
CA TRP A 215 -5.31 -16.96 -1.16
C TRP A 215 -4.41 -15.81 -1.61
N SER A 216 -4.87 -14.96 -2.51
CA SER A 216 -4.14 -13.77 -2.93
C SER A 216 -4.20 -12.68 -1.86
N PRO A 217 -3.17 -11.83 -1.76
CA PRO A 217 -3.19 -10.73 -0.79
C PRO A 217 -4.25 -9.67 -1.14
N SER A 218 -4.60 -9.51 -2.40
CA SER A 218 -5.62 -8.56 -2.85
C SER A 218 -7.02 -8.96 -2.39
N ALA A 219 -7.41 -10.20 -2.61
CA ALA A 219 -8.68 -10.73 -2.12
C ALA A 219 -8.74 -10.74 -0.60
N ALA A 220 -7.66 -11.15 0.07
CA ALA A 220 -7.58 -11.14 1.52
C ALA A 220 -7.77 -9.73 2.10
N LEU A 221 -7.14 -8.71 1.52
CA LEU A 221 -7.32 -7.33 1.95
C LEU A 221 -8.75 -6.84 1.73
N GLY A 222 -9.32 -7.09 0.57
CA GLY A 222 -10.70 -6.74 0.25
C GLY A 222 -11.70 -7.41 1.18
N ASP A 223 -11.56 -8.71 1.40
CA ASP A 223 -12.47 -9.49 2.25
C ASP A 223 -12.35 -9.10 3.73
N ALA A 224 -11.14 -8.82 4.21
CA ALA A 224 -10.93 -8.35 5.57
C ALA A 224 -11.60 -6.99 5.81
N LEU A 225 -11.48 -6.05 4.87
CA LEU A 225 -12.14 -4.75 4.94
C LEU A 225 -13.67 -4.87 4.85
N ARG A 226 -14.18 -5.74 3.98
CA ARG A 226 -15.62 -6.03 3.91
C ARG A 226 -16.13 -6.69 5.19
N GLY A 227 -15.35 -7.57 5.80
CA GLY A 227 -15.64 -8.13 7.11
C GLY A 227 -15.84 -7.05 8.16
N ASN A 228 -14.94 -6.09 8.22
CA ASN A 228 -15.01 -4.98 9.18
C ASN A 228 -16.20 -4.06 8.96
N PHE A 229 -16.41 -3.59 7.72
CA PHE A 229 -17.40 -2.56 7.40
C PHE A 229 -18.81 -3.09 7.10
N ILE A 230 -18.93 -4.28 6.50
CA ILE A 230 -20.21 -4.83 6.06
C ILE A 230 -20.72 -5.87 7.04
N GLN A 231 -19.88 -6.82 7.43
CA GLN A 231 -20.26 -7.90 8.33
C GLN A 231 -20.09 -7.54 9.81
N HIS A 232 -19.42 -6.42 10.11
CA HIS A 232 -19.09 -5.96 11.46
C HIS A 232 -18.32 -7.02 12.27
N GLN A 233 -17.50 -7.81 11.59
CA GLN A 233 -16.72 -8.91 12.17
C GLN A 233 -15.25 -8.82 11.77
N TRP A 234 -14.38 -9.25 12.70
CA TRP A 234 -12.99 -9.50 12.41
C TRP A 234 -12.82 -10.90 11.82
N LEU A 235 -12.57 -10.97 10.51
CA LEU A 235 -12.38 -12.24 9.83
C LEU A 235 -10.89 -12.67 9.97
N ALA A 236 -10.66 -13.76 10.70
CA ALA A 236 -9.29 -14.25 10.96
C ALA A 236 -8.58 -14.73 9.68
N ASP A 237 -9.26 -15.49 8.84
CA ASP A 237 -8.65 -16.12 7.66
C ASP A 237 -8.00 -15.12 6.70
N PRO A 238 -8.68 -14.05 6.24
CA PRO A 238 -8.05 -13.06 5.39
C PRO A 238 -6.85 -12.37 6.04
N HIS A 239 -6.91 -12.10 7.35
CA HIS A 239 -5.79 -11.49 8.07
C HIS A 239 -4.59 -12.44 8.17
N TRP A 240 -4.81 -13.74 8.36
CA TRP A 240 -3.75 -14.74 8.30
C TRP A 240 -3.09 -14.81 6.93
N VAL A 241 -3.87 -14.73 5.87
CA VAL A 241 -3.34 -14.68 4.49
C VAL A 241 -2.42 -13.46 4.33
N LEU A 242 -2.82 -12.29 4.80
CA LEU A 242 -1.99 -11.07 4.75
C LEU A 242 -0.70 -11.22 5.56
N ILE A 243 -0.76 -11.81 6.75
CA ILE A 243 0.43 -12.06 7.58
C ILE A 243 1.39 -13.00 6.86
N VAL A 244 0.89 -14.11 6.32
CA VAL A 244 1.71 -15.09 5.60
C VAL A 244 2.39 -14.43 4.39
N TRP A 245 1.68 -13.66 3.60
CA TRP A 245 2.26 -12.93 2.47
C TRP A 245 3.33 -11.94 2.92
N THR A 246 3.07 -11.17 3.98
CA THR A 246 4.05 -10.22 4.53
C THR A 246 5.32 -10.92 4.99
N VAL A 247 5.20 -12.00 5.75
CA VAL A 247 6.36 -12.73 6.30
C VAL A 247 7.13 -13.45 5.19
N VAL A 248 6.46 -14.21 4.33
CA VAL A 248 7.11 -15.01 3.28
C VAL A 248 7.76 -14.11 2.24
N ILE A 249 7.02 -13.14 1.71
CA ILE A 249 7.54 -12.25 0.68
C ILE A 249 8.55 -11.26 1.28
N GLY A 250 8.34 -10.79 2.50
CA GLY A 250 9.33 -9.97 3.22
C GLY A 250 10.65 -10.71 3.42
N PHE A 251 10.60 -11.98 3.78
CA PHE A 251 11.80 -12.83 3.89
C PHE A 251 12.49 -13.04 2.54
N VAL A 252 11.74 -13.38 1.50
CA VAL A 252 12.29 -13.56 0.15
C VAL A 252 12.89 -12.24 -0.37
N ALA A 253 12.20 -11.11 -0.18
CA ALA A 253 12.70 -9.80 -0.56
C ALA A 253 14.00 -9.46 0.17
N SER A 254 14.10 -9.71 1.48
CA SER A 254 15.31 -9.45 2.26
C SER A 254 16.52 -10.24 1.77
N ARG A 255 16.30 -11.43 1.22
CA ARG A 255 17.35 -12.31 0.70
C ARG A 255 17.77 -12.02 -0.74
N LYS A 256 16.81 -11.57 -1.55
CA LYS A 256 16.99 -11.41 -3.00
C LYS A 256 17.16 -9.96 -3.44
N PHE A 257 16.97 -9.01 -2.55
CA PHE A 257 17.04 -7.59 -2.88
C PHE A 257 18.46 -7.17 -3.29
N LYS A 258 18.57 -6.62 -4.51
CA LYS A 258 19.80 -6.06 -5.05
C LYS A 258 19.84 -4.55 -4.83
N TRP A 259 20.96 -4.03 -4.34
CA TRP A 259 21.16 -2.61 -4.05
C TRP A 259 21.63 -1.80 -5.26
N SER A 260 22.10 -2.48 -6.28
CA SER A 260 22.57 -1.90 -7.56
C SER A 260 22.18 -2.82 -8.71
N ASP A 261 22.05 -2.25 -9.89
CA ASP A 261 21.91 -3.01 -11.14
C ASP A 261 23.19 -3.72 -11.51
#